data_7df096742c2cbdf7bade33fd569bd919
#
_entry.id   7df096742c2cbdf7bade33fd569bd919
#
_cell.length_a   1.000
_cell.length_b   1.000
_cell.length_c   1.000
_cell.angle_alpha   90.00
_cell.angle_beta   90.00
_cell.angle_gamma   90.00
#
_symmetry.space_group_name_H-M   'P 1'
#
loop_
_entity.id
_entity.type
_entity.pdbx_description
1 polymer ?
#
loop_
_entity_poly.entity_id
_entity_poly.type
_entity_poly.pdbx_seq_one_letter_code
_entity_poly.pdbx_strand_id
1 'polypeptide(L)'
;MAAPTVTLTYETTDVFTNVAFGGNPLAVVFGAEGLPDSTMQKIAAEFCYSETTFVLPPVDPTHTAHVRIFTPVAELPFAGHPNVGTAFVLARRGEAFGRPVGTELSFEEESGLVEVSCLEGPHSTVANWPEGVVGAVLSAPQPFADHGRVSAAEAAACMGLGAEDVVGEPVIGSTGGPYVLAELASAEALERCRVAPAAFAASAAMARVGKVLGYLPPPGAKGGGGSDELQLRCRMFTARGTEDPATGAANCALLGMLASRRAGQANPNPNPNPSPSPNSNPNPNPNPNPNPNPNQVLASREKRTPASDAPEA
;
A
#
# COMPACT_ATOMS: atom_id res chain seq x y z
N MET A 1 5.77 43.43 10.52
CA MET A 1 5.90 42.93 9.14
C MET A 1 5.00 41.73 9.02
N ALA A 2 4.16 41.62 7.96
CA ALA A 2 3.40 40.41 7.70
C ALA A 2 4.38 39.25 7.44
N ALA A 3 4.06 38.07 7.95
CA ALA A 3 4.85 36.89 7.64
C ALA A 3 4.84 36.63 6.11
N PRO A 4 5.94 36.18 5.52
CA PRO A 4 5.96 35.90 4.10
C PRO A 4 4.88 34.85 3.78
N THR A 5 4.06 35.14 2.76
CA THR A 5 3.06 34.20 2.28
C THR A 5 3.77 33.12 1.45
N VAL A 6 3.63 31.86 1.83
CA VAL A 6 4.10 30.70 1.04
C VAL A 6 2.91 30.18 0.25
N THR A 7 3.09 30.01 -1.06
CA THR A 7 2.07 29.38 -1.92
C THR A 7 2.43 27.92 -2.14
N LEU A 8 1.53 27.03 -1.76
CA LEU A 8 1.64 25.60 -2.01
C LEU A 8 0.73 25.23 -3.17
N THR A 9 1.17 24.26 -3.97
CA THR A 9 0.32 23.60 -4.95
C THR A 9 0.12 22.15 -4.53
N TYR A 10 -1.00 21.55 -4.91
CA TYR A 10 -1.26 20.15 -4.60
C TYR A 10 -2.06 19.50 -5.71
N GLU A 11 -1.93 18.18 -5.79
CA GLU A 11 -2.82 17.31 -6.56
C GLU A 11 -3.40 16.26 -5.64
N THR A 12 -4.64 15.83 -5.92
CA THR A 12 -5.24 14.69 -5.23
C THR A 12 -5.39 13.53 -6.20
N THR A 13 -5.20 12.32 -5.69
CA THR A 13 -5.37 11.09 -6.47
C THR A 13 -5.98 10.00 -5.60
N ASP A 14 -6.80 9.14 -6.22
CA ASP A 14 -7.25 7.91 -5.58
C ASP A 14 -6.32 6.78 -6.01
N VAL A 15 -5.72 6.08 -5.05
CA VAL A 15 -4.72 5.03 -5.28
C VAL A 15 -5.38 3.65 -5.20
N PHE A 16 -4.86 2.67 -5.95
CA PHE A 16 -5.39 1.30 -6.08
C PHE A 16 -6.79 1.21 -6.69
N THR A 17 -7.09 2.11 -7.62
CA THR A 17 -8.35 2.11 -8.35
C THR A 17 -8.19 2.71 -9.74
N ASN A 18 -9.07 2.34 -10.65
CA ASN A 18 -9.29 3.01 -11.94
C ASN A 18 -10.63 3.77 -11.98
N VAL A 19 -11.29 3.92 -10.83
CA VAL A 19 -12.57 4.61 -10.71
C VAL A 19 -12.43 5.77 -9.73
N ALA A 20 -12.91 6.95 -10.11
CA ALA A 20 -12.91 8.13 -9.23
C ALA A 20 -13.64 7.82 -7.92
N PHE A 21 -13.04 8.27 -6.81
CA PHE A 21 -13.56 8.07 -5.45
C PHE A 21 -13.64 6.61 -4.99
N GLY A 22 -13.05 5.68 -5.74
CA GLY A 22 -13.12 4.25 -5.46
C GLY A 22 -11.89 3.68 -4.73
N GLY A 23 -10.86 4.48 -4.52
CA GLY A 23 -9.58 4.05 -3.94
C GLY A 23 -9.21 4.72 -2.63
N ASN A 24 -7.93 4.63 -2.29
CA ASN A 24 -7.36 5.30 -1.14
C ASN A 24 -6.93 6.72 -1.53
N PRO A 25 -7.55 7.78 -0.97
CA PRO A 25 -7.25 9.15 -1.35
C PRO A 25 -5.86 9.57 -0.84
N LEU A 26 -5.14 10.30 -1.69
CA LEU A 26 -3.84 10.89 -1.40
C LEU A 26 -3.82 12.35 -1.83
N ALA A 27 -3.28 13.23 -0.98
CA ALA A 27 -2.86 14.56 -1.37
C ALA A 27 -1.33 14.58 -1.58
N VAL A 28 -0.88 15.07 -2.73
CA VAL A 28 0.54 15.26 -3.08
C VAL A 28 0.81 16.76 -3.14
N VAL A 29 1.59 17.26 -2.18
CA VAL A 29 1.84 18.69 -1.97
C VAL A 29 3.22 19.07 -2.46
N PHE A 30 3.32 20.22 -3.16
CA PHE A 30 4.54 20.77 -3.74
C PHE A 30 4.81 22.19 -3.23
N GLY A 31 6.09 22.60 -3.24
CA GLY A 31 6.50 23.94 -2.82
C GLY A 31 6.58 24.07 -1.29
N ALA A 32 6.79 22.97 -0.60
CA ALA A 32 6.85 22.93 0.87
C ALA A 32 8.26 23.06 1.44
N GLU A 33 9.24 23.45 0.61
CA GLU A 33 10.64 23.66 1.02
C GLU A 33 10.72 24.69 2.13
N GLY A 34 11.39 24.31 3.22
CA GLY A 34 11.58 25.20 4.38
C GLY A 34 10.36 25.37 5.27
N LEU A 35 9.24 24.68 5.01
CA LEU A 35 8.12 24.67 5.94
C LEU A 35 8.50 23.90 7.22
N PRO A 36 8.10 24.40 8.40
CA PRO A 36 8.23 23.66 9.64
C PRO A 36 7.41 22.36 9.61
N ASP A 37 7.92 21.29 10.22
CA ASP A 37 7.24 19.98 10.36
C ASP A 37 5.82 20.14 10.94
N SER A 38 5.68 21.00 11.94
CA SER A 38 4.38 21.29 12.55
C SER A 38 3.38 21.92 11.58
N THR A 39 3.84 22.59 10.52
CA THR A 39 2.97 23.15 9.48
C THR A 39 2.56 22.07 8.50
N MET A 40 3.48 21.22 8.05
CA MET A 40 3.17 20.05 7.21
C MET A 40 2.17 19.13 7.91
N GLN A 41 2.35 18.87 9.21
CA GLN A 41 1.42 18.07 10.01
C GLN A 41 0.01 18.69 10.07
N LYS A 42 -0.10 20.01 10.20
CA LYS A 42 -1.41 20.70 10.19
C LYS A 42 -2.08 20.63 8.83
N ILE A 43 -1.31 20.76 7.74
CA ILE A 43 -1.81 20.62 6.37
C ILE A 43 -2.35 19.21 6.15
N ALA A 44 -1.62 18.18 6.58
CA ALA A 44 -2.07 16.79 6.50
C ALA A 44 -3.35 16.53 7.33
N ALA A 45 -3.44 17.15 8.51
CA ALA A 45 -4.65 17.09 9.35
C ALA A 45 -5.85 17.77 8.68
N GLU A 46 -5.64 18.89 7.98
CA GLU A 46 -6.68 19.64 7.27
C GLU A 46 -7.22 18.86 6.05
N PHE A 47 -6.36 18.20 5.28
CA PHE A 47 -6.79 17.28 4.20
C PHE A 47 -7.64 16.13 4.74
N CYS A 48 -7.32 15.65 5.94
CA CYS A 48 -8.03 14.54 6.59
C CYS A 48 -8.11 13.26 5.72
N TYR A 49 -7.17 13.07 4.80
CA TYR A 49 -6.97 11.84 4.05
C TYR A 49 -6.17 10.83 4.88
N SER A 50 -6.16 9.57 4.47
CA SER A 50 -5.33 8.55 5.12
C SER A 50 -3.90 9.04 5.28
N GLU A 51 -3.32 9.56 4.20
CA GLU A 51 -2.01 10.20 4.16
C GLU A 51 -1.98 11.39 3.19
N THR A 52 -0.98 12.25 3.43
CA THR A 52 -0.58 13.39 2.59
C THR A 52 0.92 13.32 2.38
N THR A 53 1.40 13.45 1.15
CA THR A 53 2.83 13.53 0.85
C THR A 53 3.26 14.95 0.56
N PHE A 54 4.48 15.29 1.00
CA PHE A 54 5.18 16.51 0.65
C PHE A 54 6.38 16.15 -0.21
N VAL A 55 6.39 16.67 -1.43
CA VAL A 55 7.46 16.41 -2.41
C VAL A 55 8.45 17.56 -2.33
N LEU A 56 9.66 17.25 -1.88
CA LEU A 56 10.76 18.18 -1.64
C LEU A 56 11.92 17.88 -2.59
N PRO A 57 12.83 18.84 -2.85
CA PRO A 57 14.05 18.59 -3.60
C PRO A 57 14.84 17.45 -2.94
N PRO A 58 15.40 16.51 -3.73
CA PRO A 58 16.21 15.44 -3.18
C PRO A 58 17.55 15.98 -2.64
N VAL A 59 18.08 15.32 -1.62
CA VAL A 59 19.40 15.61 -1.05
C VAL A 59 20.49 15.17 -2.04
N ASP A 60 20.35 13.95 -2.59
CA ASP A 60 21.18 13.46 -3.67
C ASP A 60 20.54 13.84 -5.02
N PRO A 61 21.21 14.66 -5.85
CA PRO A 61 20.65 15.09 -7.13
C PRO A 61 20.42 13.95 -8.14
N THR A 62 20.87 12.75 -7.89
CA THR A 62 20.59 11.57 -8.74
C THR A 62 19.22 10.97 -8.44
N HIS A 63 18.63 11.27 -7.29
CA HIS A 63 17.28 10.83 -6.91
C HIS A 63 16.20 11.76 -7.48
N THR A 64 14.97 11.25 -7.52
CA THR A 64 13.84 12.00 -8.08
C THR A 64 13.34 13.07 -7.12
N ALA A 65 13.13 12.72 -5.86
CA ALA A 65 12.60 13.61 -4.83
C ALA A 65 12.93 13.11 -3.41
N HIS A 66 12.86 14.01 -2.44
CA HIS A 66 12.70 13.67 -1.03
C HIS A 66 11.20 13.71 -0.71
N VAL A 67 10.63 12.59 -0.28
CA VAL A 67 9.20 12.46 -0.01
C VAL A 67 8.96 12.26 1.47
N ARG A 68 8.17 13.15 2.06
CA ARG A 68 7.73 13.04 3.46
C ARG A 68 6.25 12.69 3.50
N ILE A 69 5.88 11.75 4.37
CA ILE A 69 4.55 11.14 4.43
C ILE A 69 3.92 11.43 5.78
N PHE A 70 2.74 12.06 5.78
CA PHE A 70 2.03 12.41 7.01
C PHE A 70 0.62 11.81 7.01
N THR A 71 0.27 11.14 8.11
CA THR A 71 -1.14 10.93 8.48
C THR A 71 -1.71 12.22 9.09
N PRO A 72 -3.01 12.32 9.36
CA PRO A 72 -3.57 13.46 10.09
C PRO A 72 -2.96 13.72 11.49
N VAL A 73 -2.22 12.76 12.06
CA VAL A 73 -1.73 12.84 13.44
C VAL A 73 -0.23 12.63 13.62
N ALA A 74 0.47 12.08 12.63
CA ALA A 74 1.91 11.78 12.71
C ALA A 74 2.54 11.63 11.34
N GLU A 75 3.85 11.91 11.26
CA GLU A 75 4.69 11.53 10.14
C GLU A 75 4.97 10.02 10.15
N LEU A 76 5.11 9.43 8.98
CA LEU A 76 5.43 8.02 8.78
C LEU A 76 6.77 7.88 8.04
N PRO A 77 7.63 6.96 8.46
CA PRO A 77 8.91 6.72 7.79
C PRO A 77 8.77 6.08 6.40
N PHE A 78 7.62 5.46 6.13
CA PHE A 78 7.28 4.79 4.87
C PHE A 78 5.78 4.46 4.83
N ALA A 79 5.18 4.57 3.63
CA ALA A 79 3.86 4.00 3.37
C ALA A 79 3.68 3.66 1.87
N GLY A 80 3.05 2.52 1.56
CA GLY A 80 2.99 2.00 0.19
C GLY A 80 2.16 2.84 -0.76
N HIS A 81 0.87 3.10 -0.43
CA HIS A 81 -0.01 3.83 -1.35
C HIS A 81 0.44 5.31 -1.57
N PRO A 82 0.99 6.03 -0.58
CA PRO A 82 1.52 7.36 -0.81
C PRO A 82 2.64 7.39 -1.84
N ASN A 83 3.55 6.40 -1.81
CA ASN A 83 4.63 6.28 -2.78
C ASN A 83 4.13 6.02 -4.19
N VAL A 84 3.21 5.06 -4.32
CA VAL A 84 2.59 4.72 -5.60
C VAL A 84 1.86 5.93 -6.20
N GLY A 85 1.05 6.63 -5.38
CA GLY A 85 0.31 7.81 -5.83
C GLY A 85 1.22 9.00 -6.16
N THR A 86 2.27 9.23 -5.36
CA THR A 86 3.25 10.30 -5.61
C THR A 86 4.03 10.05 -6.90
N ALA A 87 4.51 8.82 -7.12
CA ALA A 87 5.20 8.44 -8.34
C ALA A 87 4.32 8.67 -9.58
N PHE A 88 3.07 8.22 -9.50
CA PHE A 88 2.11 8.42 -10.56
C PHE A 88 1.89 9.92 -10.88
N VAL A 89 1.72 10.77 -9.85
CA VAL A 89 1.53 12.22 -10.03
C VAL A 89 2.78 12.84 -10.66
N LEU A 90 3.98 12.52 -10.17
CA LEU A 90 5.24 13.04 -10.69
C LEU A 90 5.50 12.62 -12.14
N ALA A 91 5.34 11.36 -12.47
CA ALA A 91 5.52 10.86 -13.82
C ALA A 91 4.54 11.51 -14.81
N ARG A 92 3.30 11.77 -14.38
CA ARG A 92 2.34 12.51 -15.20
C ARG A 92 2.66 14.00 -15.38
N ARG A 93 3.27 14.63 -14.38
CA ARG A 93 3.76 16.00 -14.54
C ARG A 93 4.90 16.07 -15.52
N GLY A 94 5.67 14.97 -15.67
CA GLY A 94 6.83 14.88 -16.53
C GLY A 94 8.02 15.70 -16.06
N GLU A 95 7.89 16.45 -14.96
CA GLU A 95 8.92 17.32 -14.41
C GLU A 95 8.84 17.39 -12.89
N ALA A 96 10.01 17.43 -12.23
CA ALA A 96 10.17 17.78 -10.83
C ALA A 96 11.46 18.59 -10.64
N PHE A 97 11.38 19.74 -9.96
CA PHE A 97 12.53 20.63 -9.65
C PHE A 97 13.36 21.01 -10.87
N GLY A 98 12.69 21.34 -12.00
CA GLY A 98 13.34 21.73 -13.27
C GLY A 98 14.03 20.58 -14.01
N ARG A 99 13.77 19.33 -13.65
CA ARG A 99 14.31 18.12 -14.28
C ARG A 99 13.20 17.24 -14.82
N PRO A 100 13.40 16.60 -15.99
CA PRO A 100 12.44 15.65 -16.50
C PRO A 100 12.31 14.43 -15.56
N VAL A 101 11.09 13.96 -15.37
CA VAL A 101 10.76 12.74 -14.63
C VAL A 101 10.37 11.66 -15.63
N GLY A 102 11.06 10.52 -15.56
CA GLY A 102 10.77 9.31 -16.34
C GLY A 102 9.80 8.37 -15.64
N THR A 103 9.85 7.10 -16.00
CA THR A 103 9.02 6.04 -15.44
C THR A 103 9.67 5.32 -14.25
N GLU A 104 10.99 5.46 -14.07
CA GLU A 104 11.70 4.92 -12.90
C GLU A 104 12.02 6.08 -11.96
N LEU A 105 11.45 6.01 -10.75
CA LEU A 105 11.59 7.06 -9.74
C LEU A 105 12.25 6.50 -8.48
N SER A 106 13.01 7.38 -7.82
CA SER A 106 13.66 7.08 -6.55
C SER A 106 13.34 8.17 -5.54
N PHE A 107 12.78 7.79 -4.40
CA PHE A 107 12.38 8.70 -3.33
C PHE A 107 13.27 8.50 -2.11
N GLU A 108 13.81 9.60 -1.60
CA GLU A 108 14.45 9.64 -0.30
C GLU A 108 13.38 9.74 0.77
N GLU A 109 13.35 8.79 1.70
CA GLU A 109 12.44 8.76 2.83
C GLU A 109 13.19 8.50 4.14
N GLU A 110 12.53 8.68 5.27
CA GLU A 110 13.12 8.37 6.58
C GLU A 110 13.53 6.89 6.68
N SER A 111 12.78 5.98 6.04
CA SER A 111 13.10 4.54 5.97
C SER A 111 14.24 4.19 5.02
N GLY A 112 14.75 5.14 4.23
CA GLY A 112 15.76 4.95 3.20
C GLY A 112 15.27 5.24 1.79
N LEU A 113 16.00 4.74 0.79
CA LEU A 113 15.65 4.93 -0.61
C LEU A 113 14.53 3.98 -1.05
N VAL A 114 13.50 4.54 -1.67
CA VAL A 114 12.35 3.80 -2.19
C VAL A 114 12.31 3.94 -3.71
N GLU A 115 12.34 2.81 -4.39
CA GLU A 115 12.26 2.74 -5.86
C GLU A 115 10.85 2.40 -6.29
N VAL A 116 10.32 3.16 -7.26
CA VAL A 116 8.97 3.00 -7.78
C VAL A 116 9.00 3.05 -9.31
N SER A 117 8.45 2.03 -9.94
CA SER A 117 8.33 1.95 -11.40
C SER A 117 6.92 2.38 -11.83
N CYS A 118 6.81 3.31 -12.76
CA CYS A 118 5.55 3.67 -13.37
C CYS A 118 5.20 2.77 -14.54
N LEU A 119 3.93 2.45 -14.68
CA LEU A 119 3.39 1.64 -15.75
C LEU A 119 2.89 2.54 -16.88
N GLU A 120 3.34 2.25 -18.08
CA GLU A 120 2.82 2.82 -19.32
C GLU A 120 1.87 1.81 -19.98
N GLY A 121 0.79 2.28 -20.58
CA GLY A 121 -0.14 1.38 -21.23
C GLY A 121 -1.14 2.08 -22.15
N PRO A 122 -1.79 1.32 -23.04
CA PRO A 122 -2.90 1.81 -23.79
C PRO A 122 -4.03 2.16 -22.80
N HIS A 123 -4.58 3.32 -22.99
CA HIS A 123 -5.62 3.98 -22.22
C HIS A 123 -6.45 3.14 -21.27
N SER A 124 -6.66 3.70 -20.09
CA SER A 124 -7.77 3.31 -19.23
C SER A 124 -9.10 3.45 -20.02
N THR A 125 -10.10 2.68 -19.62
CA THR A 125 -11.46 2.78 -20.14
C THR A 125 -12.14 4.14 -19.87
N VAL A 126 -11.38 5.07 -19.26
CA VAL A 126 -11.86 6.42 -18.93
C VAL A 126 -11.60 7.35 -20.10
N ALA A 127 -12.68 7.91 -20.66
CA ALA A 127 -12.61 8.90 -21.72
C ALA A 127 -11.76 10.10 -21.29
N ASN A 128 -10.88 10.58 -22.19
CA ASN A 128 -9.95 11.70 -21.97
C ASN A 128 -8.75 11.43 -21.03
N TRP A 129 -8.39 10.17 -20.78
CA TRP A 129 -7.16 9.86 -20.08
C TRP A 129 -5.93 10.15 -20.98
N PRO A 130 -4.94 10.93 -20.54
CA PRO A 130 -3.75 11.20 -21.36
C PRO A 130 -2.97 9.92 -21.62
N GLU A 131 -2.43 9.78 -22.83
CA GLU A 131 -1.47 8.72 -23.15
C GLU A 131 -0.29 8.74 -22.19
N GLY A 132 0.23 7.57 -21.86
CA GLY A 132 1.44 7.43 -21.05
C GLY A 132 1.20 6.67 -19.76
N VAL A 133 1.47 7.29 -18.61
CA VAL A 133 1.47 6.62 -17.32
C VAL A 133 0.04 6.28 -16.86
N VAL A 134 -0.22 4.99 -16.65
CA VAL A 134 -1.52 4.45 -16.22
C VAL A 134 -1.51 3.99 -14.75
N GLY A 135 -0.34 3.87 -14.15
CA GLY A 135 -0.20 3.45 -12.76
C GLY A 135 1.24 3.42 -12.31
N ALA A 136 1.48 2.95 -11.10
CA ALA A 136 2.83 2.71 -10.58
C ALA A 136 2.89 1.44 -9.75
N VAL A 137 4.08 0.85 -9.66
CA VAL A 137 4.38 -0.38 -8.94
C VAL A 137 5.49 -0.13 -7.95
N LEU A 138 5.27 -0.56 -6.74
CA LEU A 138 6.25 -0.56 -5.67
C LEU A 138 6.49 -1.99 -5.21
N SER A 139 7.75 -2.40 -5.08
CA SER A 139 8.10 -3.65 -4.41
C SER A 139 8.02 -3.47 -2.90
N ALA A 140 7.43 -4.45 -2.21
CA ALA A 140 7.43 -4.44 -0.75
C ALA A 140 8.88 -4.42 -0.22
N PRO A 141 9.19 -3.61 0.82
CA PRO A 141 10.56 -3.39 1.26
C PRO A 141 11.23 -4.62 1.86
N GLN A 142 10.43 -5.60 2.31
CA GLN A 142 10.92 -6.82 2.95
C GLN A 142 10.19 -8.06 2.45
N PRO A 143 10.83 -9.24 2.42
CA PRO A 143 10.15 -10.51 2.22
C PRO A 143 9.08 -10.73 3.29
N PHE A 144 8.11 -11.60 2.99
CA PHE A 144 7.11 -12.00 3.98
C PHE A 144 7.78 -12.63 5.21
N ALA A 145 7.39 -12.15 6.39
CA ALA A 145 7.79 -12.71 7.68
C ALA A 145 6.54 -13.07 8.50
N ASP A 146 6.57 -14.27 9.09
CA ASP A 146 5.54 -14.79 10.01
C ASP A 146 5.99 -14.50 11.45
N HIS A 147 5.20 -13.73 12.20
CA HIS A 147 5.48 -13.31 13.59
C HIS A 147 4.59 -14.03 14.62
N GLY A 148 3.91 -15.09 14.21
CA GLY A 148 3.05 -15.89 15.09
C GLY A 148 1.57 -15.73 14.81
N ARG A 149 0.75 -16.04 15.81
CA ARG A 149 -0.71 -16.14 15.71
C ARG A 149 -1.40 -15.35 16.81
N VAL A 150 -2.64 -14.99 16.52
CA VAL A 150 -3.62 -14.56 17.53
C VAL A 150 -4.82 -15.52 17.52
N SER A 151 -5.60 -15.53 18.57
CA SER A 151 -6.82 -16.34 18.58
C SER A 151 -7.88 -15.77 17.62
N ALA A 152 -8.73 -16.65 17.09
CA ALA A 152 -9.87 -16.24 16.26
C ALA A 152 -10.77 -15.23 17.01
N ALA A 153 -10.96 -15.42 18.32
CA ALA A 153 -11.78 -14.53 19.14
C ALA A 153 -11.21 -13.11 19.25
N GLU A 154 -9.88 -12.97 19.44
CA GLU A 154 -9.24 -11.66 19.51
C GLU A 154 -9.34 -10.90 18.18
N ALA A 155 -9.05 -11.57 17.06
CA ALA A 155 -9.14 -10.96 15.75
C ALA A 155 -10.58 -10.60 15.37
N ALA A 156 -11.54 -11.51 15.61
CA ALA A 156 -12.96 -11.31 15.35
C ALA A 156 -13.50 -10.10 16.13
N ALA A 157 -13.20 -10.02 17.43
CA ALA A 157 -13.64 -8.92 18.28
C ALA A 157 -13.20 -7.55 17.73
N CYS A 158 -11.98 -7.42 17.17
CA CYS A 158 -11.49 -6.18 16.55
C CYS A 158 -12.28 -5.77 15.30
N MET A 159 -12.95 -6.73 14.66
CA MET A 159 -13.81 -6.55 13.49
C MET A 159 -15.31 -6.55 13.82
N GLY A 160 -15.67 -6.57 15.11
CA GLY A 160 -17.08 -6.63 15.57
C GLY A 160 -17.79 -7.94 15.20
N LEU A 161 -17.05 -9.03 15.13
CA LEU A 161 -17.50 -10.37 14.75
C LEU A 161 -17.41 -11.35 15.91
N GLY A 162 -18.04 -12.52 15.77
CA GLY A 162 -17.85 -13.67 16.64
C GLY A 162 -16.65 -14.53 16.20
N ALA A 163 -16.15 -15.36 17.11
CA ALA A 163 -15.02 -16.25 16.81
C ALA A 163 -15.35 -17.25 15.69
N GLU A 164 -16.62 -17.63 15.55
CA GLU A 164 -17.16 -18.50 14.51
C GLU A 164 -17.09 -17.92 13.11
N ASP A 165 -16.97 -16.61 13.00
CA ASP A 165 -16.81 -15.90 11.71
C ASP A 165 -15.36 -15.92 11.18
N VAL A 166 -14.40 -16.42 11.97
CA VAL A 166 -12.97 -16.48 11.62
C VAL A 166 -12.50 -17.92 11.48
N VAL A 167 -11.81 -18.23 10.38
CA VAL A 167 -11.32 -19.57 10.08
C VAL A 167 -9.92 -19.76 10.65
N GLY A 168 -9.74 -20.71 11.54
CA GLY A 168 -8.46 -21.07 12.13
C GLY A 168 -7.86 -19.97 13.01
N GLU A 169 -6.53 -19.95 13.09
CA GLU A 169 -5.79 -18.94 13.85
C GLU A 169 -5.21 -17.87 12.92
N PRO A 170 -5.62 -16.59 13.05
CA PRO A 170 -5.08 -15.49 12.28
C PRO A 170 -3.57 -15.32 12.44
N VAL A 171 -2.89 -15.02 11.34
CA VAL A 171 -1.44 -14.87 11.25
C VAL A 171 -1.05 -13.42 11.51
N ILE A 172 -0.02 -13.18 12.30
CA ILE A 172 0.67 -11.89 12.33
C ILE A 172 1.74 -11.93 11.23
N GLY A 173 1.47 -11.31 10.08
CA GLY A 173 2.36 -11.30 8.92
C GLY A 173 2.85 -9.91 8.58
N SER A 174 4.04 -9.80 7.99
CA SER A 174 4.57 -8.52 7.51
C SER A 174 5.38 -8.65 6.23
N THR A 175 5.45 -7.55 5.48
CA THR A 175 6.40 -7.29 4.38
C THR A 175 7.04 -5.90 4.54
N GLY A 176 7.17 -5.46 5.79
CA GLY A 176 7.64 -4.14 6.22
C GLY A 176 7.04 -3.76 7.57
N GLY A 177 5.71 -3.73 7.66
CA GLY A 177 4.98 -3.53 8.92
C GLY A 177 4.03 -4.68 9.23
N PRO A 178 3.74 -5.01 10.51
CA PRO A 178 2.90 -6.15 10.86
C PRO A 178 1.40 -5.86 10.68
N TYR A 179 0.67 -6.91 10.27
CA TYR A 179 -0.79 -6.97 10.17
C TYR A 179 -1.29 -8.30 10.72
N VAL A 180 -2.43 -8.30 11.37
CA VAL A 180 -3.17 -9.54 11.67
C VAL A 180 -3.99 -9.89 10.43
N LEU A 181 -3.74 -11.06 9.85
CA LEU A 181 -4.37 -11.57 8.63
C LEU A 181 -5.39 -12.63 9.04
N ALA A 182 -6.67 -12.32 8.97
CA ALA A 182 -7.77 -13.16 9.42
C ALA A 182 -8.61 -13.65 8.23
N GLU A 183 -8.61 -14.94 7.98
CA GLU A 183 -9.52 -15.57 7.01
C GLU A 183 -10.94 -15.59 7.58
N LEU A 184 -11.91 -15.10 6.80
CA LEU A 184 -13.30 -15.05 7.20
C LEU A 184 -14.09 -16.23 6.63
N ALA A 185 -15.06 -16.70 7.39
CA ALA A 185 -15.85 -17.88 7.06
C ALA A 185 -16.80 -17.63 5.87
N SER A 186 -17.24 -16.40 5.65
CA SER A 186 -18.21 -16.08 4.58
C SER A 186 -18.17 -14.63 4.12
N ALA A 187 -18.80 -14.35 2.98
CA ALA A 187 -18.99 -13.00 2.45
C ALA A 187 -19.83 -12.14 3.40
N GLU A 188 -20.84 -12.73 4.03
CA GLU A 188 -21.71 -12.07 5.00
C GLU A 188 -20.92 -11.63 6.23
N ALA A 189 -19.94 -12.43 6.69
CA ALA A 189 -19.03 -12.04 7.76
C ALA A 189 -18.22 -10.81 7.37
N LEU A 190 -17.63 -10.79 6.15
CA LEU A 190 -16.89 -9.63 5.63
C LEU A 190 -17.78 -8.37 5.56
N GLU A 191 -19.02 -8.49 5.15
CA GLU A 191 -19.96 -7.36 5.06
C GLU A 191 -20.39 -6.82 6.43
N ARG A 192 -20.50 -7.71 7.43
CA ARG A 192 -20.82 -7.34 8.81
C ARG A 192 -19.66 -6.69 9.55
N CYS A 193 -18.41 -6.81 9.08
CA CYS A 193 -17.26 -6.21 9.75
C CYS A 193 -17.50 -4.74 10.11
N ARG A 194 -17.16 -4.39 11.34
CA ARG A 194 -17.14 -3.00 11.85
C ARG A 194 -15.94 -2.86 12.77
N VAL A 195 -15.26 -1.73 12.67
CA VAL A 195 -14.12 -1.47 13.55
C VAL A 195 -14.56 -1.39 15.01
N ALA A 196 -13.82 -2.06 15.90
CA ALA A 196 -14.06 -2.08 17.34
C ALA A 196 -12.80 -1.69 18.11
N PRO A 197 -12.49 -0.39 18.28
CA PRO A 197 -11.23 0.08 18.88
C PRO A 197 -10.96 -0.47 20.29
N ALA A 198 -12.00 -0.62 21.11
CA ALA A 198 -11.87 -1.17 22.46
C ALA A 198 -11.34 -2.61 22.48
N ALA A 199 -11.67 -3.41 21.45
CA ALA A 199 -11.19 -4.79 21.33
C ALA A 199 -9.69 -4.86 21.06
N PHE A 200 -9.14 -3.90 20.29
CA PHE A 200 -7.69 -3.82 20.11
C PHE A 200 -6.95 -3.60 21.43
N ALA A 201 -7.46 -2.71 22.27
CA ALA A 201 -6.87 -2.43 23.59
C ALA A 201 -7.00 -3.59 24.57
N ALA A 202 -8.00 -4.47 24.40
CA ALA A 202 -8.26 -5.61 25.28
C ALA A 202 -7.28 -6.78 25.09
N SER A 203 -6.56 -6.84 23.97
CA SER A 203 -5.55 -7.86 23.67
C SER A 203 -4.17 -7.24 23.50
N ALA A 204 -3.18 -7.74 24.24
CA ALA A 204 -1.80 -7.25 24.12
C ALA A 204 -1.21 -7.43 22.70
N ALA A 205 -1.55 -8.54 22.02
CA ALA A 205 -1.11 -8.79 20.65
C ALA A 205 -1.78 -7.82 19.67
N MET A 206 -3.10 -7.63 19.77
CA MET A 206 -3.86 -6.72 18.92
C MET A 206 -3.47 -5.26 19.15
N ALA A 207 -3.24 -4.85 20.40
CA ALA A 207 -2.77 -3.50 20.73
C ALA A 207 -1.38 -3.20 20.13
N ARG A 208 -0.47 -4.19 20.16
CA ARG A 208 0.88 -4.07 19.59
C ARG A 208 0.85 -3.94 18.06
N VAL A 209 0.02 -4.73 17.37
CA VAL A 209 -0.07 -4.70 15.90
C VAL A 209 -0.92 -3.52 15.43
N GLY A 210 -2.05 -3.27 16.10
CA GLY A 210 -2.95 -2.16 15.85
C GLY A 210 -3.71 -2.21 14.51
N LYS A 211 -3.62 -3.32 13.75
CA LYS A 211 -4.19 -3.46 12.41
C LYS A 211 -4.65 -4.90 12.19
N VAL A 212 -5.84 -5.07 11.60
CA VAL A 212 -6.40 -6.38 11.21
C VAL A 212 -6.98 -6.32 9.82
N LEU A 213 -6.59 -7.25 8.96
CA LEU A 213 -7.15 -7.47 7.63
C LEU A 213 -8.02 -8.73 7.66
N GLY A 214 -9.33 -8.55 7.55
CA GLY A 214 -10.26 -9.65 7.26
C GLY A 214 -10.28 -9.92 5.76
N TYR A 215 -10.13 -11.17 5.34
CA TYR A 215 -10.13 -11.54 3.92
C TYR A 215 -10.93 -12.80 3.64
N LEU A 216 -11.42 -12.91 2.40
CA LEU A 216 -12.02 -14.13 1.89
C LEU A 216 -11.03 -14.81 0.94
N PRO A 217 -10.84 -16.12 1.05
CA PRO A 217 -10.06 -16.88 0.08
C PRO A 217 -10.73 -16.82 -1.31
N PRO A 218 -9.96 -16.96 -2.39
CA PRO A 218 -10.52 -16.96 -3.73
C PRO A 218 -11.52 -18.11 -3.90
N PRO A 219 -12.62 -17.89 -4.65
CA PRO A 219 -13.57 -18.95 -4.97
C PRO A 219 -12.83 -20.11 -5.64
N GLY A 220 -12.96 -21.33 -5.11
CA GLY A 220 -12.34 -22.52 -5.70
C GLY A 220 -10.94 -22.87 -5.19
N ALA A 221 -10.42 -22.22 -4.15
CA ALA A 221 -9.13 -22.59 -3.53
C ALA A 221 -9.07 -24.04 -3.01
N LYS A 222 -10.18 -24.76 -3.00
CA LYS A 222 -10.27 -26.19 -2.62
C LYS A 222 -10.19 -27.17 -3.79
N GLY A 223 -9.98 -26.70 -5.04
CA GLY A 223 -9.91 -27.62 -6.19
C GLY A 223 -9.45 -26.88 -7.45
N GLY A 224 -8.33 -27.33 -7.98
CA GLY A 224 -7.66 -26.77 -9.14
C GLY A 224 -8.58 -26.53 -10.34
N GLY A 225 -8.56 -25.33 -10.83
CA GLY A 225 -9.31 -24.89 -12.02
C GLY A 225 -8.96 -23.48 -12.42
N GLY A 226 -7.92 -23.30 -13.19
CA GLY A 226 -7.91 -22.59 -14.47
C GLY A 226 -8.05 -21.08 -14.53
N SER A 227 -7.58 -20.27 -13.59
CA SER A 227 -7.04 -18.93 -13.88
C SER A 227 -5.91 -18.63 -12.92
N ASP A 228 -4.78 -18.13 -13.44
CA ASP A 228 -3.64 -17.66 -12.62
C ASP A 228 -3.98 -16.41 -11.79
N GLU A 229 -5.18 -15.88 -11.93
CA GLU A 229 -5.63 -14.65 -11.30
C GLU A 229 -6.34 -14.94 -9.96
N LEU A 230 -5.75 -14.47 -8.87
CA LEU A 230 -6.29 -14.54 -7.52
C LEU A 230 -7.20 -13.35 -7.25
N GLN A 231 -8.50 -13.59 -7.22
CA GLN A 231 -9.45 -12.57 -6.76
C GLN A 231 -9.68 -12.71 -5.25
N LEU A 232 -9.25 -11.72 -4.48
CA LEU A 232 -9.42 -11.63 -3.04
C LEU A 232 -10.35 -10.48 -2.69
N ARG A 233 -11.25 -10.69 -1.73
CA ARG A 233 -12.02 -9.61 -1.09
C ARG A 233 -11.49 -9.43 0.32
N CYS A 234 -11.18 -8.20 0.69
CA CYS A 234 -10.65 -7.91 2.03
C CYS A 234 -11.12 -6.54 2.53
N ARG A 235 -11.06 -6.35 3.84
CA ARG A 235 -11.28 -5.08 4.54
C ARG A 235 -10.26 -4.95 5.67
N MET A 236 -9.69 -3.76 5.84
CA MET A 236 -8.66 -3.49 6.84
C MET A 236 -9.12 -2.48 7.88
N PHE A 237 -8.92 -2.81 9.15
CA PHE A 237 -9.33 -1.99 10.28
C PHE A 237 -8.15 -1.68 11.19
N THR A 238 -8.18 -0.48 11.78
CA THR A 238 -7.11 0.01 12.66
C THR A 238 -7.61 0.22 14.09
N ALA A 239 -6.69 0.13 15.04
CA ALA A 239 -6.95 0.47 16.44
C ALA A 239 -7.40 1.93 16.65
N ARG A 240 -7.17 2.81 15.66
CA ARG A 240 -7.62 4.22 15.68
C ARG A 240 -9.12 4.38 15.42
N GLY A 241 -9.83 3.31 15.11
CA GLY A 241 -11.26 3.35 14.82
C GLY A 241 -11.59 3.66 13.37
N THR A 242 -10.65 3.46 12.46
CA THR A 242 -10.84 3.69 11.03
C THR A 242 -10.78 2.40 10.23
N GLU A 243 -11.52 2.35 9.13
CA GLU A 243 -11.31 1.42 8.04
C GLU A 243 -10.43 2.09 6.99
N ASP A 244 -9.36 1.41 6.57
CA ASP A 244 -8.55 1.86 5.45
C ASP A 244 -9.13 1.28 4.15
N PRO A 245 -9.56 2.13 3.21
CA PRO A 245 -10.31 1.69 2.04
C PRO A 245 -9.50 0.82 1.08
N ALA A 246 -8.18 0.97 1.06
CA ALA A 246 -7.30 0.16 0.20
C ALA A 246 -5.86 0.14 0.75
N THR A 247 -5.48 -0.98 1.37
CA THR A 247 -4.19 -1.12 2.07
C THR A 247 -3.22 -1.99 1.27
N GLY A 248 -2.32 -1.37 0.52
CA GLY A 248 -1.31 -2.08 -0.27
C GLY A 248 -0.41 -2.98 0.57
N ALA A 249 0.16 -2.46 1.65
CA ALA A 249 1.09 -3.20 2.51
C ALA A 249 0.45 -4.43 3.20
N ALA A 250 -0.83 -4.34 3.62
CA ALA A 250 -1.55 -5.48 4.18
C ALA A 250 -1.82 -6.55 3.11
N ASN A 251 -2.12 -6.13 1.88
CA ASN A 251 -2.30 -7.06 0.76
C ASN A 251 -0.98 -7.72 0.34
N CYS A 252 0.14 -7.01 0.37
CA CYS A 252 1.47 -7.61 0.18
C CYS A 252 1.76 -8.69 1.23
N ALA A 253 1.48 -8.42 2.51
CA ALA A 253 1.64 -9.40 3.59
C ALA A 253 0.71 -10.61 3.39
N LEU A 254 -0.56 -10.40 2.98
CA LEU A 254 -1.51 -11.45 2.68
C LEU A 254 -1.02 -12.33 1.52
N LEU A 255 -0.60 -11.74 0.40
CA LEU A 255 -0.12 -12.46 -0.77
C LEU A 255 1.17 -13.24 -0.45
N GLY A 256 2.09 -12.64 0.30
CA GLY A 256 3.30 -13.31 0.78
C GLY A 256 2.99 -14.52 1.66
N MET A 257 2.01 -14.42 2.57
CA MET A 257 1.51 -15.53 3.38
C MET A 257 0.92 -16.65 2.51
N LEU A 258 0.06 -16.29 1.55
CA LEU A 258 -0.58 -17.28 0.67
C LEU A 258 0.44 -17.99 -0.22
N ALA A 259 1.42 -17.26 -0.76
CA ALA A 259 2.52 -17.84 -1.54
C ALA A 259 3.37 -18.81 -0.70
N SER A 260 3.71 -18.45 0.53
CA SER A 260 4.47 -19.31 1.45
C SER A 260 3.71 -20.59 1.79
N ARG A 261 2.40 -20.50 2.01
CA ARG A 261 1.53 -21.68 2.25
C ARG A 261 1.51 -22.62 1.03
N ARG A 262 1.42 -22.07 -0.19
CA ARG A 262 1.47 -22.86 -1.44
C ARG A 262 2.82 -23.56 -1.62
N ALA A 263 3.91 -22.86 -1.39
CA ALA A 263 5.26 -23.43 -1.47
C ALA A 263 5.46 -24.58 -0.46
N GLY A 264 4.98 -24.42 0.78
CA GLY A 264 5.01 -25.47 1.80
C GLY A 264 4.15 -26.69 1.45
N GLN A 265 3.03 -26.51 0.75
CA GLN A 265 2.20 -27.61 0.27
C GLN A 265 2.82 -28.34 -0.92
N ALA A 266 3.57 -27.64 -1.78
CA ALA A 266 4.27 -28.24 -2.92
C ALA A 266 5.52 -29.04 -2.52
N ASN A 267 6.09 -28.80 -1.34
CA ASN A 267 7.22 -29.53 -0.78
C ASN A 267 6.93 -29.99 0.67
N PRO A 268 6.16 -31.06 0.86
CA PRO A 268 5.74 -31.52 2.19
C PRO A 268 6.87 -32.08 3.06
N ASN A 269 8.11 -32.10 2.57
CA ASN A 269 9.28 -32.58 3.32
C ASN A 269 10.45 -31.59 3.21
N PRO A 270 10.46 -30.46 3.94
CA PRO A 270 11.62 -29.62 3.99
C PRO A 270 12.73 -30.39 4.72
N ASN A 271 13.78 -30.82 3.99
CA ASN A 271 14.98 -31.39 4.59
C ASN A 271 15.59 -30.34 5.55
N PRO A 272 15.63 -30.60 6.87
CA PRO A 272 16.10 -29.61 7.84
C PRO A 272 17.61 -29.35 7.80
N ASN A 273 18.33 -29.96 6.85
CA ASN A 273 19.79 -29.82 6.76
C ASN A 273 20.25 -29.67 5.31
N PRO A 274 20.33 -28.45 4.76
CA PRO A 274 21.03 -28.24 3.49
C PRO A 274 22.53 -28.38 3.76
N SER A 275 23.11 -29.50 3.34
CA SER A 275 24.57 -29.64 3.25
C SER A 275 25.12 -28.54 2.33
N PRO A 276 26.21 -27.83 2.70
CA PRO A 276 26.82 -26.84 1.82
C PRO A 276 27.37 -27.56 0.60
N SER A 277 26.83 -27.24 -0.57
CA SER A 277 27.37 -27.70 -1.86
C SER A 277 28.63 -26.93 -2.18
N PRO A 278 29.77 -27.59 -2.39
CA PRO A 278 30.99 -26.92 -2.86
C PRO A 278 30.92 -26.82 -4.41
N ASN A 279 31.07 -25.60 -4.91
CA ASN A 279 31.22 -25.20 -6.33
C ASN A 279 29.93 -24.70 -7.01
N SER A 280 29.79 -23.38 -7.03
CA SER A 280 29.09 -22.69 -8.09
C SER A 280 29.98 -21.58 -8.64
N ASN A 281 30.47 -21.83 -9.84
CA ASN A 281 31.16 -20.88 -10.70
C ASN A 281 30.09 -19.88 -11.24
N PRO A 282 30.32 -18.57 -11.24
CA PRO A 282 29.36 -17.61 -11.75
C PRO A 282 29.37 -17.62 -13.28
N ASN A 283 28.29 -18.07 -13.87
CA ASN A 283 28.03 -17.92 -15.30
C ASN A 283 27.04 -16.77 -15.51
N PRO A 284 27.42 -15.67 -16.17
CA PRO A 284 26.54 -14.54 -16.43
C PRO A 284 25.73 -14.80 -17.70
N ASN A 285 24.45 -15.18 -17.55
CA ASN A 285 23.51 -15.10 -18.67
C ASN A 285 22.14 -14.63 -18.16
N PRO A 286 21.74 -13.37 -18.40
CA PRO A 286 20.43 -12.89 -18.02
C PRO A 286 19.40 -13.35 -19.05
N ASN A 287 18.58 -14.33 -18.68
CA ASN A 287 17.37 -14.65 -19.41
C ASN A 287 16.19 -14.00 -18.65
N PRO A 288 15.49 -13.00 -19.20
CA PRO A 288 14.35 -12.39 -18.54
C PRO A 288 13.14 -13.31 -18.63
N ASN A 289 12.87 -14.07 -17.58
CA ASN A 289 11.60 -14.76 -17.43
C ASN A 289 10.69 -13.87 -16.59
N PRO A 290 9.58 -13.33 -17.13
CA PRO A 290 8.66 -12.51 -16.37
C PRO A 290 7.76 -13.39 -15.51
N ASN A 291 8.27 -13.85 -14.38
CA ASN A 291 7.43 -14.41 -13.34
C ASN A 291 7.02 -13.26 -12.42
N PRO A 292 5.72 -12.93 -12.27
CA PRO A 292 5.33 -11.78 -11.47
C PRO A 292 5.78 -11.97 -10.03
N ASN A 293 6.56 -10.99 -9.56
CA ASN A 293 7.00 -10.94 -8.16
C ASN A 293 5.76 -10.82 -7.26
N PRO A 294 5.48 -11.77 -6.35
CA PRO A 294 4.28 -11.75 -5.51
C PRO A 294 4.21 -10.56 -4.54
N ASN A 295 5.26 -9.76 -4.47
CA ASN A 295 5.36 -8.58 -3.61
C ASN A 295 5.06 -7.26 -4.34
N GLN A 296 4.56 -7.28 -5.57
CA GLN A 296 4.22 -6.07 -6.31
C GLN A 296 2.81 -5.59 -5.98
N VAL A 297 2.66 -4.29 -5.76
CA VAL A 297 1.38 -3.60 -5.55
C VAL A 297 1.13 -2.67 -6.72
N LEU A 298 0.00 -2.89 -7.41
CA LEU A 298 -0.42 -2.10 -8.58
C LEU A 298 -1.40 -1.01 -8.18
N ALA A 299 -1.21 0.20 -8.69
CA ALA A 299 -2.15 1.30 -8.55
C ALA A 299 -2.50 1.93 -9.90
N SER A 300 -3.76 2.24 -10.08
CA SER A 300 -4.29 3.02 -11.18
C SER A 300 -5.22 4.13 -10.67
N ARG A 301 -5.48 5.18 -11.48
CA ARG A 301 -5.88 6.50 -11.00
C ARG A 301 -7.08 7.15 -11.67
N GLU A 302 -7.68 8.13 -10.98
CA GLU A 302 -8.34 9.33 -11.55
C GLU A 302 -7.99 10.65 -10.84
N LYS A 303 -7.92 11.75 -11.60
CA LYS A 303 -7.63 13.11 -11.10
C LYS A 303 -8.93 13.85 -10.79
N ARG A 304 -9.05 14.42 -9.60
CA ARG A 304 -10.07 15.44 -9.33
C ARG A 304 -9.61 16.75 -9.94
N THR A 305 -10.30 17.22 -10.99
CA THR A 305 -10.23 18.62 -11.43
C THR A 305 -11.23 19.40 -10.59
N PRO A 306 -10.88 20.55 -9.99
CA PRO A 306 -11.90 21.42 -9.42
C PRO A 306 -12.85 21.84 -10.54
N ALA A 307 -14.15 21.73 -10.29
CA ALA A 307 -15.17 22.15 -11.22
C ALA A 307 -15.04 23.67 -11.46
N SER A 308 -14.53 24.04 -12.61
CA SER A 308 -14.70 25.38 -13.16
C SER A 308 -15.97 25.37 -13.97
N ASP A 309 -17.11 25.51 -13.33
CA ASP A 309 -18.35 25.93 -13.97
C ASP A 309 -19.29 26.46 -12.91
N ALA A 310 -19.10 27.76 -12.59
CA ALA A 310 -20.20 28.56 -12.10
C ALA A 310 -20.81 29.19 -13.35
N PRO A 311 -22.11 29.01 -13.66
CA PRO A 311 -22.77 29.79 -14.69
C PRO A 311 -22.85 31.23 -14.22
N GLU A 312 -22.42 32.17 -15.07
CA GLU A 312 -22.73 33.57 -14.92
C GLU A 312 -24.27 33.75 -14.97
N ALA A 313 -24.78 34.38 -13.92
CA ALA A 313 -26.11 35.03 -13.93
C ALA A 313 -26.00 36.34 -13.16
#